data_880d82a8f882d3cdac442af225fe1cf5
#
_entry.id   880d82a8f882d3cdac442af225fe1cf5
#
_cell.length_a   1.000
_cell.length_b   1.000
_cell.length_c   1.000
_cell.angle_alpha   90.00
_cell.angle_beta   90.00
_cell.angle_gamma   90.00
#
_symmetry.space_group_name_H-M   'P 1'
#
loop_
_entity.id
_entity.type
_entity.pdbx_description
1 polymer ?
#
loop_
_entity_poly.entity_id
_entity_poly.type
_entity_poly.pdbx_seq_one_letter_code
_entity_poly.pdbx_strand_id
1 'polypeptide(L)'
;PLADWQYHLSEPGSQLELSEPWASPRFAPLKLPAHPTGSGEVLWLRTRVPRELPPDAVLAIDAVLGAFTAYVGSDRVFAFPEPDGVAARGSVGLPWQLIPLPAGSEGKTLSLCISAHYRPLGVKGTPLFGSRADLMAWTLERDLPRLVVGFVAILLGLLGFVSFSTRQAWRLPFSFAVWAAALGVYVIHYTH
;
A
#
# COMPACT_ATOMS: atom_id res chain seq x y z
N PRO A 1 2.39 -14.15 10.80
CA PRO A 1 1.89 -15.31 10.06
C PRO A 1 1.20 -14.81 8.79
N LEU A 2 1.52 -15.46 7.67
CA LEU A 2 0.84 -15.19 6.40
C LEU A 2 -0.62 -15.57 6.58
N ALA A 3 -1.50 -14.59 6.51
CA ALA A 3 -2.93 -14.83 6.57
C ALA A 3 -3.38 -15.48 5.26
N ASP A 4 -4.26 -16.48 5.35
CA ASP A 4 -4.85 -17.11 4.18
C ASP A 4 -5.87 -16.14 3.56
N TRP A 5 -5.49 -15.56 2.44
CA TRP A 5 -6.35 -14.65 1.70
C TRP A 5 -7.22 -15.43 0.71
N GLN A 6 -8.45 -15.01 0.60
CA GLN A 6 -9.42 -15.49 -0.39
C GLN A 6 -9.96 -14.31 -1.19
N TYR A 7 -10.36 -14.53 -2.42
CA TYR A 7 -10.91 -13.50 -3.28
C TYR A 7 -12.22 -13.93 -3.96
N HIS A 8 -13.00 -12.93 -4.29
CA HIS A 8 -14.19 -13.05 -5.13
C HIS A 8 -14.27 -11.81 -6.04
N LEU A 9 -14.57 -12.04 -7.33
CA LEU A 9 -14.82 -10.97 -8.29
C LEU A 9 -16.34 -10.85 -8.47
N SER A 10 -16.86 -9.64 -8.36
CA SER A 10 -18.27 -9.36 -8.51
C SER A 10 -18.51 -8.20 -9.47
N GLU A 11 -19.72 -8.14 -10.04
CA GLU A 11 -20.17 -7.01 -10.83
C GLU A 11 -20.41 -5.78 -9.93
N PRO A 12 -20.28 -4.54 -10.50
CA PRO A 12 -20.60 -3.31 -9.78
C PRO A 12 -22.05 -3.34 -9.27
N GLY A 13 -22.22 -2.95 -8.01
CA GLY A 13 -23.54 -2.91 -7.39
C GLY A 13 -24.08 -4.24 -6.88
N SER A 14 -23.38 -5.37 -7.11
CA SER A 14 -23.75 -6.62 -6.46
C SER A 14 -23.51 -6.52 -4.95
N GLN A 15 -24.55 -6.75 -4.16
CA GLN A 15 -24.41 -6.84 -2.70
C GLN A 15 -23.81 -8.20 -2.35
N LEU A 16 -22.61 -8.17 -1.77
CA LEU A 16 -22.03 -9.34 -1.14
C LEU A 16 -22.47 -9.36 0.32
N GLU A 17 -23.03 -10.48 0.79
CA GLU A 17 -23.32 -10.63 2.22
C GLU A 17 -21.98 -10.77 2.97
N LEU A 18 -21.62 -9.75 3.75
CA LEU A 18 -20.41 -9.73 4.57
C LEU A 18 -20.41 -10.82 5.64
N SER A 19 -21.61 -11.30 6.01
CA SER A 19 -21.85 -12.39 6.96
C SER A 19 -21.69 -13.79 6.35
N GLU A 20 -21.37 -13.92 5.05
CA GLU A 20 -21.18 -15.24 4.43
C GLU A 20 -20.15 -16.08 5.19
N PRO A 21 -20.40 -17.41 5.32
CA PRO A 21 -19.45 -18.31 5.97
C PRO A 21 -18.06 -18.22 5.34
N TRP A 22 -17.03 -18.36 6.17
CA TRP A 22 -15.63 -18.35 5.72
C TRP A 22 -15.39 -19.32 4.57
N ALA A 23 -15.98 -20.49 4.60
CA ALA A 23 -15.86 -21.52 3.58
C ALA A 23 -16.81 -21.35 2.39
N SER A 24 -17.33 -20.14 2.14
CA SER A 24 -18.21 -19.87 1.00
C SER A 24 -17.55 -20.27 -0.32
N PRO A 25 -18.22 -21.04 -1.18
CA PRO A 25 -17.70 -21.46 -2.48
C PRO A 25 -17.46 -20.28 -3.45
N ARG A 26 -18.00 -19.11 -3.16
CA ARG A 26 -17.76 -17.88 -3.95
C ARG A 26 -16.35 -17.34 -3.79
N PHE A 27 -15.64 -17.68 -2.69
CA PHE A 27 -14.30 -17.22 -2.43
C PHE A 27 -13.27 -18.28 -2.80
N ALA A 28 -12.28 -17.89 -3.63
CA ALA A 28 -11.16 -18.73 -4.02
C ALA A 28 -9.88 -18.35 -3.26
N PRO A 29 -8.94 -19.29 -3.01
CA PRO A 29 -7.65 -18.98 -2.40
C PRO A 29 -6.85 -18.01 -3.25
N LEU A 30 -6.20 -17.05 -2.62
CA LEU A 30 -5.34 -16.06 -3.29
C LEU A 30 -4.05 -15.86 -2.50
N LYS A 31 -2.92 -15.92 -3.21
CA LYS A 31 -1.62 -15.58 -2.66
C LYS A 31 -1.29 -14.12 -2.99
N LEU A 32 -1.12 -13.30 -1.97
CA LEU A 32 -0.72 -11.91 -2.14
C LEU A 32 0.82 -11.76 -2.15
N PRO A 33 1.37 -10.79 -2.88
CA PRO A 33 0.67 -9.79 -3.72
C PRO A 33 0.11 -10.42 -5.00
N ALA A 34 -1.07 -10.00 -5.43
CA ALA A 34 -1.70 -10.53 -6.62
C ALA A 34 -2.75 -9.59 -7.23
N HIS A 35 -2.97 -9.80 -8.52
CA HIS A 35 -3.99 -9.12 -9.32
C HIS A 35 -4.85 -10.19 -9.97
N PRO A 36 -5.92 -10.66 -9.33
CA PRO A 36 -6.78 -11.67 -9.94
C PRO A 36 -7.40 -11.14 -11.23
N THR A 37 -7.41 -11.99 -12.23
CA THR A 37 -8.01 -11.68 -13.54
C THR A 37 -9.45 -12.21 -13.59
N GLY A 38 -10.37 -11.37 -14.01
CA GLY A 38 -11.78 -11.72 -14.16
C GLY A 38 -12.56 -10.62 -14.87
N SER A 39 -13.85 -10.85 -15.07
CA SER A 39 -14.75 -9.88 -15.68
C SER A 39 -15.37 -8.90 -14.68
N GLY A 40 -15.15 -9.11 -13.38
CA GLY A 40 -15.69 -8.26 -12.34
C GLY A 40 -14.99 -6.89 -12.27
N GLU A 41 -15.73 -5.88 -11.90
CA GLU A 41 -15.21 -4.51 -11.64
C GLU A 41 -14.95 -4.27 -10.15
N VAL A 42 -15.38 -5.17 -9.29
CA VAL A 42 -15.20 -5.11 -7.84
C VAL A 42 -14.51 -6.38 -7.36
N LEU A 43 -13.40 -6.19 -6.67
CA LEU A 43 -12.63 -7.27 -6.06
C LEU A 43 -12.88 -7.30 -4.56
N TRP A 44 -13.40 -8.41 -4.09
CA TRP A 44 -13.49 -8.71 -2.67
C TRP A 44 -12.33 -9.58 -2.25
N LEU A 45 -11.60 -9.12 -1.25
CA LEU A 45 -10.56 -9.89 -0.56
C LEU A 45 -11.01 -10.13 0.86
N ARG A 46 -10.81 -11.34 1.37
CA ARG A 46 -11.05 -11.61 2.78
C ARG A 46 -9.95 -12.45 3.41
N THR A 47 -9.77 -12.22 4.70
CA THR A 47 -8.88 -13.01 5.55
C THR A 47 -9.43 -13.07 6.96
N ARG A 48 -8.87 -13.95 7.78
CA ARG A 48 -9.21 -13.98 9.21
C ARG A 48 -8.19 -13.15 9.98
N VAL A 49 -8.69 -12.27 10.82
CA VAL A 49 -7.86 -11.50 11.74
C VAL A 49 -7.20 -12.46 12.74
N PRO A 50 -5.89 -12.34 13.00
CA PRO A 50 -5.21 -13.17 13.99
C PRO A 50 -5.89 -13.13 15.36
N ARG A 51 -5.78 -14.21 16.13
CA ARG A 51 -6.36 -14.27 17.47
C ARG A 51 -5.55 -13.50 18.52
N GLU A 52 -4.26 -13.33 18.27
CA GLU A 52 -3.34 -12.59 19.12
C GLU A 52 -2.97 -11.29 18.42
N LEU A 53 -3.52 -10.19 18.91
CA LEU A 53 -3.26 -8.85 18.39
C LEU A 53 -2.85 -7.91 19.53
N PRO A 54 -1.94 -6.95 19.27
CA PRO A 54 -1.66 -5.88 20.20
C PRO A 54 -2.89 -4.95 20.35
N PRO A 55 -2.99 -4.18 21.47
CA PRO A 55 -4.15 -3.31 21.73
C PRO A 55 -4.37 -2.23 20.66
N ASP A 56 -3.29 -1.80 19.99
CA ASP A 56 -3.28 -0.79 18.92
C ASP A 56 -3.08 -1.44 17.53
N ALA A 57 -3.63 -2.64 17.35
CA ALA A 57 -3.46 -3.41 16.13
C ALA A 57 -3.91 -2.67 14.89
N VAL A 58 -3.10 -2.74 13.86
CA VAL A 58 -3.41 -2.25 12.51
C VAL A 58 -3.07 -3.32 11.47
N LEU A 59 -3.75 -3.23 10.33
CA LEU A 59 -3.36 -3.91 9.12
C LEU A 59 -2.59 -2.93 8.24
N ALA A 60 -1.32 -3.22 7.94
CA ALA A 60 -0.53 -2.49 6.98
C ALA A 60 -0.64 -3.13 5.60
N ILE A 61 -0.90 -2.31 4.58
CA ILE A 61 -0.93 -2.72 3.17
C ILE A 61 -0.05 -1.75 2.38
N ASP A 62 0.92 -2.27 1.62
CA ASP A 62 1.88 -1.45 0.86
C ASP A 62 1.16 -0.58 -0.18
N ALA A 63 0.27 -1.16 -0.97
CA ALA A 63 -0.61 -0.40 -1.85
C ALA A 63 -1.84 -1.20 -2.28
N VAL A 64 -2.96 -0.50 -2.44
CA VAL A 64 -4.19 -1.04 -3.02
C VAL A 64 -4.44 -0.36 -4.35
N LEU A 65 -4.66 -1.15 -5.40
CA LEU A 65 -4.93 -0.67 -6.76
C LEU A 65 -6.41 -0.35 -6.90
N GLY A 66 -6.80 0.85 -6.52
CA GLY A 66 -8.17 1.35 -6.60
C GLY A 66 -8.66 1.94 -5.28
N ALA A 67 -9.89 2.42 -5.30
CA ALA A 67 -10.62 2.80 -4.09
C ALA A 67 -11.00 1.54 -3.33
N PHE A 68 -10.92 1.57 -2.01
CA PHE A 68 -11.28 0.40 -1.22
C PHE A 68 -11.97 0.74 0.10
N THR A 69 -12.76 -0.21 0.57
CA THR A 69 -13.40 -0.16 1.88
C THR A 69 -13.05 -1.42 2.65
N ALA A 70 -12.66 -1.27 3.91
CA ALA A 70 -12.36 -2.38 4.80
C ALA A 70 -13.49 -2.60 5.81
N TYR A 71 -13.81 -3.86 6.05
CA TYR A 71 -14.84 -4.30 6.99
C TYR A 71 -14.26 -5.34 7.94
N VAL A 72 -14.68 -5.30 9.21
CA VAL A 72 -14.43 -6.35 10.20
C VAL A 72 -15.79 -6.94 10.60
N GLY A 73 -16.05 -8.18 10.20
CA GLY A 73 -17.42 -8.72 10.21
C GLY A 73 -18.30 -7.92 9.25
N SER A 74 -19.38 -7.32 9.76
CA SER A 74 -20.28 -6.43 9.02
C SER A 74 -19.91 -4.95 9.14
N ASP A 75 -19.02 -4.57 10.06
CA ASP A 75 -18.78 -3.20 10.42
C ASP A 75 -17.70 -2.58 9.50
N ARG A 76 -18.01 -1.44 8.88
CA ARG A 76 -17.05 -0.67 8.11
C ARG A 76 -16.07 -0.01 9.06
N VAL A 77 -14.77 -0.34 8.91
CA VAL A 77 -13.70 0.18 9.76
C VAL A 77 -12.82 1.21 9.06
N PHE A 78 -12.78 1.19 7.72
CA PHE A 78 -11.94 2.09 6.95
C PHE A 78 -12.45 2.24 5.52
N ALA A 79 -12.20 3.40 4.89
CA ALA A 79 -12.43 3.61 3.46
C ALA A 79 -11.37 4.54 2.88
N PHE A 80 -10.94 4.27 1.64
CA PHE A 80 -10.00 5.12 0.92
C PHE A 80 -10.30 5.14 -0.58
N PRO A 81 -10.40 6.35 -1.20
CA PRO A 81 -10.52 7.63 -0.52
C PRO A 81 -11.79 7.70 0.33
N GLU A 82 -11.80 8.58 1.31
CA GLU A 82 -13.00 8.81 2.10
C GLU A 82 -14.15 9.24 1.17
N PRO A 83 -15.40 8.70 1.33
CA PRO A 83 -16.49 8.92 0.36
C PRO A 83 -16.79 10.39 0.08
N ASP A 84 -16.55 11.27 1.05
CA ASP A 84 -16.77 12.73 0.95
C ASP A 84 -15.49 13.50 0.57
N GLY A 85 -14.38 12.80 0.33
CA GLY A 85 -13.09 13.40 0.00
C GLY A 85 -12.99 13.88 -1.45
N VAL A 86 -12.23 14.95 -1.67
CA VAL A 86 -11.94 15.55 -3.01
C VAL A 86 -11.29 14.52 -3.96
N ALA A 87 -10.67 13.48 -3.42
CA ALA A 87 -10.00 12.41 -4.18
C ALA A 87 -10.97 11.44 -4.89
N ALA A 88 -12.29 11.51 -4.64
CA ALA A 88 -13.26 10.60 -5.23
C ALA A 88 -13.37 10.69 -6.78
N ARG A 89 -12.74 11.67 -7.41
CA ARG A 89 -12.82 11.94 -8.86
C ARG A 89 -11.51 11.81 -9.62
N GLY A 90 -10.40 11.45 -8.96
CA GLY A 90 -9.07 11.38 -9.57
C GLY A 90 -8.39 10.03 -9.43
N SER A 91 -7.18 9.90 -9.97
CA SER A 91 -6.31 8.76 -9.70
C SER A 91 -5.95 8.76 -8.21
N VAL A 92 -6.29 7.68 -7.52
CA VAL A 92 -6.14 7.56 -6.06
C VAL A 92 -4.68 7.42 -5.63
N GLY A 93 -3.75 7.22 -6.57
CA GLY A 93 -2.36 6.91 -6.26
C GLY A 93 -2.23 5.50 -5.67
N LEU A 94 -1.07 5.22 -5.10
CA LEU A 94 -0.75 3.95 -4.45
C LEU A 94 -0.18 4.19 -3.03
N PRO A 95 -0.91 4.90 -2.15
CA PRO A 95 -0.38 5.18 -0.83
C PRO A 95 -0.36 3.93 0.03
N TRP A 96 0.66 3.82 0.86
CA TRP A 96 0.71 2.87 1.95
C TRP A 96 -0.40 3.16 2.96
N GLN A 97 -1.10 2.12 3.41
CA GLN A 97 -2.26 2.25 4.27
C GLN A 97 -2.06 1.50 5.59
N LEU A 98 -2.41 2.17 6.68
CA LEU A 98 -2.56 1.58 8.00
C LEU A 98 -4.04 1.58 8.37
N ILE A 99 -4.66 0.42 8.29
CA ILE A 99 -6.08 0.23 8.60
C ILE A 99 -6.21 -0.11 10.08
N PRO A 100 -6.79 0.77 10.92
CA PRO A 100 -6.98 0.48 12.33
C PRO A 100 -7.97 -0.67 12.53
N LEU A 101 -7.64 -1.58 13.43
CA LEU A 101 -8.51 -2.68 13.79
C LEU A 101 -9.21 -2.33 15.11
N PRO A 102 -10.56 -2.32 15.16
CA PRO A 102 -11.29 -2.12 16.40
C PRO A 102 -10.99 -3.21 17.44
N ALA A 103 -11.08 -2.87 18.71
CA ALA A 103 -10.98 -3.87 19.78
C ALA A 103 -12.05 -4.96 19.60
N GLY A 104 -11.67 -6.21 19.84
CA GLY A 104 -12.55 -7.35 19.62
C GLY A 104 -12.68 -7.79 18.16
N SER A 105 -11.69 -7.41 17.33
CA SER A 105 -11.58 -7.88 15.92
C SER A 105 -10.96 -9.26 15.82
N GLU A 106 -10.35 -9.79 16.88
CA GLU A 106 -9.61 -11.04 16.91
C GLU A 106 -10.48 -12.21 16.44
N GLY A 107 -9.97 -12.98 15.51
CA GLY A 107 -10.64 -14.13 14.92
C GLY A 107 -11.83 -13.82 14.01
N LYS A 108 -12.25 -12.56 13.88
CA LYS A 108 -13.29 -12.14 12.94
C LYS A 108 -12.78 -12.15 11.50
N THR A 109 -13.70 -12.12 10.55
CA THR A 109 -13.40 -11.96 9.14
C THR A 109 -13.10 -10.48 8.83
N LEU A 110 -11.95 -10.22 8.22
CA LEU A 110 -11.63 -8.94 7.60
C LEU A 110 -11.93 -9.06 6.11
N SER A 111 -12.67 -8.12 5.57
CA SER A 111 -13.00 -8.05 4.14
C SER A 111 -12.59 -6.71 3.56
N LEU A 112 -11.95 -6.73 2.39
CA LEU A 112 -11.59 -5.55 1.61
C LEU A 112 -12.41 -5.56 0.32
N CYS A 113 -13.20 -4.52 0.10
CA CYS A 113 -13.91 -4.28 -1.15
C CYS A 113 -13.11 -3.26 -1.97
N ILE A 114 -12.53 -3.69 -3.09
CA ILE A 114 -11.67 -2.86 -3.94
C ILE A 114 -12.40 -2.61 -5.25
N SER A 115 -12.51 -1.34 -5.64
CA SER A 115 -13.11 -0.92 -6.90
C SER A 115 -12.19 0.05 -7.65
N ALA A 116 -12.13 -0.08 -8.97
CA ALA A 116 -11.44 0.88 -9.81
C ALA A 116 -12.10 0.94 -11.19
N HIS A 117 -11.97 2.10 -11.84
CA HIS A 117 -12.42 2.30 -13.22
C HIS A 117 -11.40 1.78 -14.25
N TYR A 118 -10.26 1.31 -13.78
CA TYR A 118 -9.17 0.78 -14.62
C TYR A 118 -8.63 -0.53 -14.04
N ARG A 119 -8.05 -1.34 -14.89
CA ARG A 119 -7.32 -2.55 -14.47
C ARG A 119 -5.82 -2.25 -14.42
N PRO A 120 -5.05 -2.91 -13.53
CA PRO A 120 -5.41 -4.05 -12.67
C PRO A 120 -6.06 -3.63 -11.35
N LEU A 121 -6.94 -4.49 -10.81
CA LEU A 121 -7.43 -4.47 -9.43
C LEU A 121 -6.55 -5.37 -8.57
N GLY A 122 -6.24 -4.99 -7.33
CA GLY A 122 -5.50 -5.88 -6.46
C GLY A 122 -4.74 -5.19 -5.34
N VAL A 123 -3.83 -5.94 -4.73
CA VAL A 123 -2.99 -5.49 -3.63
C VAL A 123 -1.52 -5.73 -3.96
N LYS A 124 -0.70 -4.71 -3.80
CA LYS A 124 0.76 -4.82 -3.83
C LYS A 124 1.29 -5.10 -2.43
N GLY A 125 2.42 -5.82 -2.38
CA GLY A 125 3.05 -6.17 -1.12
C GLY A 125 2.30 -7.25 -0.35
N THR A 126 2.84 -7.61 0.80
CA THR A 126 2.24 -8.60 1.70
C THR A 126 1.61 -7.85 2.87
N PRO A 127 0.28 -7.93 3.05
CA PRO A 127 -0.37 -7.29 4.18
C PRO A 127 0.14 -7.86 5.51
N LEU A 128 0.41 -6.98 6.47
CA LEU A 128 0.96 -7.33 7.78
C LEU A 128 0.04 -6.85 8.90
N PHE A 129 -0.19 -7.72 9.88
CA PHE A 129 -0.86 -7.37 11.13
C PHE A 129 0.18 -7.11 12.22
N GLY A 130 0.01 -6.05 12.98
CA GLY A 130 0.91 -5.73 14.09
C GLY A 130 0.50 -4.47 14.83
N SER A 131 1.31 -4.05 15.81
CA SER A 131 1.13 -2.73 16.42
C SER A 131 1.48 -1.63 15.42
N ARG A 132 0.86 -0.48 15.57
CA ARG A 132 1.15 0.67 14.72
C ARG A 132 2.62 1.06 14.79
N ALA A 133 3.21 1.03 16.01
CA ALA A 133 4.59 1.40 16.23
C ALA A 133 5.56 0.43 15.53
N ASP A 134 5.35 -0.87 15.70
CA ASP A 134 6.22 -1.90 15.10
C ASP A 134 6.18 -1.85 13.56
N LEU A 135 4.99 -1.68 12.98
CA LEU A 135 4.85 -1.60 11.53
C LEU A 135 5.45 -0.32 10.95
N MET A 136 5.35 0.81 11.67
CA MET A 136 6.04 2.04 11.28
C MET A 136 7.57 1.88 11.38
N ALA A 137 8.08 1.29 12.47
CA ALA A 137 9.50 1.02 12.62
C ALA A 137 10.01 0.09 11.52
N TRP A 138 9.30 -1.01 11.24
CA TRP A 138 9.64 -1.93 10.18
C TRP A 138 9.68 -1.27 8.80
N THR A 139 8.72 -0.39 8.49
CA THR A 139 8.73 0.36 7.22
C THR A 139 9.94 1.29 7.14
N LEU A 140 10.22 2.01 8.24
CA LEU A 140 11.37 2.91 8.30
C LEU A 140 12.70 2.13 8.12
N GLU A 141 12.86 1.02 8.81
CA GLU A 141 14.06 0.17 8.66
C GLU A 141 14.23 -0.34 7.23
N ARG A 142 13.13 -0.73 6.58
CA ARG A 142 13.14 -1.19 5.19
C ARG A 142 13.54 -0.08 4.21
N ASP A 143 13.08 1.13 4.45
CA ASP A 143 13.29 2.26 3.53
C ASP A 143 14.55 3.08 3.86
N LEU A 144 15.08 2.95 5.09
CA LEU A 144 16.28 3.67 5.53
C LEU A 144 17.50 3.56 4.57
N PRO A 145 17.86 2.35 4.06
CA PRO A 145 18.97 2.25 3.12
C PRO A 145 18.75 3.07 1.84
N ARG A 146 17.53 3.11 1.33
CA ARG A 146 17.16 3.88 0.14
C ARG A 146 17.26 5.39 0.42
N LEU A 147 16.73 5.83 1.57
CA LEU A 147 16.82 7.21 2.01
C LEU A 147 18.28 7.65 2.12
N VAL A 148 19.14 6.84 2.75
CA VAL A 148 20.57 7.13 2.89
C VAL A 148 21.24 7.26 1.51
N VAL A 149 21.01 6.32 0.60
CA VAL A 149 21.56 6.37 -0.77
C VAL A 149 21.06 7.62 -1.51
N GLY A 150 19.78 7.94 -1.40
CA GLY A 150 19.18 9.12 -2.02
C GLY A 150 19.82 10.42 -1.49
N PHE A 151 19.96 10.56 -0.17
CA PHE A 151 20.62 11.73 0.44
C PHE A 151 22.09 11.84 0.05
N VAL A 152 22.84 10.73 0.04
CA VAL A 152 24.25 10.73 -0.41
C VAL A 152 24.34 11.17 -1.87
N ALA A 153 23.46 10.68 -2.74
CA ALA A 153 23.44 11.09 -4.14
C ALA A 153 23.13 12.59 -4.31
N ILE A 154 22.21 13.15 -3.55
CA ILE A 154 21.92 14.59 -3.54
C ILE A 154 23.14 15.39 -3.07
N LEU A 155 23.79 14.96 -1.98
CA LEU A 155 25.00 15.65 -1.47
C LEU A 155 26.13 15.62 -2.49
N LEU A 156 26.35 14.50 -3.17
CA LEU A 156 27.36 14.42 -4.25
C LEU A 156 26.98 15.33 -5.43
N GLY A 157 25.70 15.43 -5.76
CA GLY A 157 25.20 16.38 -6.75
C GLY A 157 25.51 17.83 -6.36
N LEU A 158 25.22 18.20 -5.12
CA LEU A 158 25.52 19.56 -4.59
C LEU A 158 27.03 19.87 -4.59
N LEU A 159 27.86 18.92 -4.15
CA LEU A 159 29.34 19.07 -4.19
C LEU A 159 29.83 19.22 -5.63
N GLY A 160 29.28 18.47 -6.58
CA GLY A 160 29.56 18.63 -8.00
C GLY A 160 29.17 20.02 -8.51
N PHE A 161 28.07 20.58 -8.04
CA PHE A 161 27.62 21.93 -8.39
C PHE A 161 28.55 23.03 -7.85
N VAL A 162 28.97 22.88 -6.58
CA VAL A 162 29.98 23.81 -5.98
C VAL A 162 31.29 23.74 -6.73
N SER A 163 31.77 22.53 -7.07
CA SER A 163 33.01 22.33 -7.82
C SER A 163 32.94 22.93 -9.22
N PHE A 164 31.78 22.95 -9.84
CA PHE A 164 31.50 23.59 -11.11
C PHE A 164 31.72 25.11 -11.02
N SER A 165 31.24 25.75 -9.95
CA SER A 165 31.35 27.20 -9.76
C SER A 165 32.78 27.70 -9.64
N THR A 166 33.72 26.81 -9.34
CA THR A 166 35.13 27.18 -9.07
C THR A 166 36.09 26.83 -10.21
N ARG A 167 35.65 26.11 -11.27
CA ARG A 167 36.55 25.62 -12.34
C ARG A 167 36.04 25.98 -13.73
N GLN A 168 37.02 26.26 -14.63
CA GLN A 168 36.76 26.66 -16.02
C GLN A 168 36.29 25.52 -16.96
N ALA A 169 36.52 24.25 -16.58
CA ALA A 169 36.05 23.06 -17.33
C ALA A 169 34.70 22.54 -16.76
N TRP A 170 33.63 23.07 -17.26
CA TRP A 170 32.30 23.02 -16.62
C TRP A 170 31.33 21.92 -17.10
N ARG A 171 31.53 21.33 -18.25
CA ARG A 171 30.48 20.41 -18.83
C ARG A 171 30.34 19.11 -18.06
N LEU A 172 31.44 18.44 -17.72
CA LEU A 172 31.42 17.14 -17.04
C LEU A 172 30.91 17.21 -15.59
N PRO A 173 31.43 18.12 -14.72
CA PRO A 173 30.93 18.20 -13.35
C PRO A 173 29.47 18.67 -13.26
N PHE A 174 29.01 19.52 -14.20
CA PHE A 174 27.63 19.97 -14.23
C PHE A 174 26.66 18.82 -14.56
N SER A 175 26.94 18.04 -15.62
CA SER A 175 26.08 16.91 -15.99
C SER A 175 26.04 15.83 -14.90
N PHE A 176 27.17 15.55 -14.25
CA PHE A 176 27.24 14.65 -13.12
C PHE A 176 26.40 15.17 -11.93
N ALA A 177 26.50 16.44 -11.59
CA ALA A 177 25.74 17.06 -10.51
C ALA A 177 24.23 16.94 -10.72
N VAL A 178 23.77 17.27 -11.92
CA VAL A 178 22.35 17.16 -12.29
C VAL A 178 21.87 15.71 -12.24
N TRP A 179 22.66 14.78 -12.80
CA TRP A 179 22.32 13.37 -12.81
C TRP A 179 22.27 12.78 -11.40
N ALA A 180 23.27 13.07 -10.56
CA ALA A 180 23.32 12.59 -9.18
C ALA A 180 22.15 13.14 -8.34
N ALA A 181 21.84 14.43 -8.46
CA ALA A 181 20.71 15.03 -7.77
C ALA A 181 19.38 14.43 -8.24
N ALA A 182 19.17 14.26 -9.54
CA ALA A 182 17.98 13.65 -10.10
C ALA A 182 17.81 12.19 -9.64
N LEU A 183 18.90 11.42 -9.61
CA LEU A 183 18.90 10.05 -9.10
C LEU A 183 18.54 10.02 -7.60
N GLY A 184 19.10 10.93 -6.80
CA GLY A 184 18.78 11.02 -5.38
C GLY A 184 17.31 11.32 -5.13
N VAL A 185 16.73 12.29 -5.83
CA VAL A 185 15.29 12.60 -5.77
C VAL A 185 14.46 11.41 -6.22
N TYR A 186 14.83 10.75 -7.31
CA TYR A 186 14.14 9.57 -7.80
C TYR A 186 14.11 8.44 -6.76
N VAL A 187 15.27 8.13 -6.16
CA VAL A 187 15.38 7.07 -5.14
C VAL A 187 14.51 7.40 -3.92
N ILE A 188 14.51 8.66 -3.45
CA ILE A 188 13.68 9.11 -2.33
C ILE A 188 12.19 9.06 -2.70
N HIS A 189 11.82 9.43 -3.91
CA HIS A 189 10.42 9.39 -4.37
C HIS A 189 9.85 7.96 -4.39
N TYR A 190 10.70 6.95 -4.56
CA TYR A 190 10.32 5.54 -4.52
C TYR A 190 10.35 4.91 -3.12
N THR A 191 10.71 5.67 -2.07
CA THR A 191 10.45 5.29 -0.68
C THR A 191 8.99 5.60 -0.36
N HIS A 192 8.29 4.64 0.17
CA HIS A 192 6.83 4.73 0.42
C HIS A 192 6.47 5.60 1.61
#